data_4e083bd2a8fd45aefe962d50ac823ace
#
_entry.id   4e083bd2a8fd45aefe962d50ac823ace
#
_cell.length_a   1.000
_cell.length_b   1.000
_cell.length_c   1.000
_cell.angle_alpha   90.00
_cell.angle_beta   90.00
_cell.angle_gamma   90.00
#
_symmetry.space_group_name_H-M   'P 1'
#
loop_
_entity.id
_entity.type
_entity.pdbx_description
1 polymer ?
#
loop_
_entity_poly.entity_id
_entity_poly.type
_entity_poly.pdbx_seq_one_letter_code
_entity_poly.pdbx_strand_id
1 'polypeptide(L)'
;MMAEELEKIVSRHEMQRLELKEGFNVESIETACAFANAGGGFIVIGVDDHGVPSKNELRGESLRDYENKISTATEPCVAVDAEKVLFGGREVVVLRVMENPLKPVAYKGRCFIRKGSVNHQMTPAEIAECHLRSTGGSMDAVFVPGVTKDDLDMEAVRRYMRRSVAKGRRVYGENDDPWEVLVKLEWVKSESEITRAAYLLFAKDPQRKFSQAIIHAGAFKAGGVEILDSHDFKGNIQDQVDEAVTFIKRNIRCAIVNTPGKVDHDSVWDYPIEALRESLANAVCHRDYGSPHDIQLRIYDDSVAISSPGQLPFDMPMELLLSPMHASRPRNRLIAQALYDMGVIEHYGRGIKRIKEECDRNGNPYPDWTDRPGEFLTIYKVRGSQGTEGCAGEAATQTTQGSTQTTQSAAQTTQTSDPRHSEMTEAQMKIVAYLKEHPSASRREITGSSGVGISEDGVKYNLARLQELKIIKRVGPDYGGHWEVQGY
;
A
#
# COMPACT_ATOMS: atom_id res chain seq x y z
N MET A 1 0.64 -12.72 -32.63
CA MET A 1 0.60 -13.60 -31.43
C MET A 1 0.13 -14.98 -31.88
N MET A 2 0.75 -16.06 -31.43
CA MET A 2 0.27 -17.40 -31.74
C MET A 2 -0.93 -17.76 -30.85
N ALA A 3 -1.86 -18.61 -31.35
CA ALA A 3 -3.06 -19.00 -30.60
C ALA A 3 -2.75 -19.61 -29.21
N GLU A 4 -1.66 -20.38 -29.11
CA GLU A 4 -1.18 -20.96 -27.85
C GLU A 4 -0.70 -19.90 -26.81
N GLU A 5 -0.16 -18.77 -27.29
CA GLU A 5 0.21 -17.66 -26.41
C GLU A 5 -1.03 -16.94 -25.89
N LEU A 6 -2.01 -16.73 -26.76
CA LEU A 6 -3.28 -16.14 -26.39
C LEU A 6 -4.04 -17.01 -25.37
N GLU A 7 -4.04 -18.33 -25.56
CA GLU A 7 -4.66 -19.28 -24.65
C GLU A 7 -4.06 -19.23 -23.24
N LYS A 8 -2.73 -19.13 -23.16
CA LYS A 8 -2.02 -18.93 -21.88
C LYS A 8 -2.32 -17.58 -21.21
N ILE A 9 -2.58 -16.54 -22.01
CA ILE A 9 -2.87 -15.19 -21.50
C ILE A 9 -4.31 -15.15 -21.01
N VAL A 10 -5.27 -15.65 -21.81
CA VAL A 10 -6.71 -15.64 -21.50
C VAL A 10 -7.06 -16.57 -20.32
N SER A 11 -6.37 -17.71 -20.17
CA SER A 11 -6.57 -18.62 -19.03
C SER A 11 -6.26 -18.00 -17.65
N ARG A 12 -5.59 -16.85 -17.62
CA ARG A 12 -5.27 -16.12 -16.39
C ARG A 12 -6.37 -15.16 -15.94
N HIS A 13 -7.50 -15.09 -16.65
CA HIS A 13 -8.58 -14.10 -16.46
C HIS A 13 -8.11 -12.65 -16.58
N GLU A 14 -9.01 -11.70 -16.41
CA GLU A 14 -8.63 -10.26 -16.42
C GLU A 14 -7.60 -9.94 -15.34
N MET A 15 -6.48 -9.38 -15.76
CA MET A 15 -5.35 -9.01 -14.92
C MET A 15 -4.96 -7.55 -15.17
N GLN A 16 -3.94 -7.08 -14.45
CA GLN A 16 -3.42 -5.73 -14.59
C GLN A 16 -3.05 -5.33 -16.03
N ARG A 17 -2.72 -6.31 -16.90
CA ARG A 17 -2.32 -6.11 -18.31
C ARG A 17 -3.18 -6.83 -19.32
N LEU A 18 -4.34 -7.32 -18.91
CA LEU A 18 -5.26 -8.03 -19.78
C LEU A 18 -6.68 -7.56 -19.53
N GLU A 19 -7.41 -7.26 -20.60
CA GLU A 19 -8.84 -6.97 -20.61
C GLU A 19 -9.55 -7.84 -21.65
N LEU A 20 -10.67 -8.44 -21.28
CA LEU A 20 -11.51 -9.25 -22.14
C LEU A 20 -12.80 -8.47 -22.46
N LYS A 21 -13.22 -8.43 -23.72
CA LYS A 21 -14.44 -7.73 -24.14
C LYS A 21 -15.15 -8.49 -25.25
N GLU A 22 -16.44 -8.64 -25.15
CA GLU A 22 -17.26 -9.21 -26.24
C GLU A 22 -17.26 -8.35 -27.51
N GLY A 23 -17.13 -7.03 -27.37
CA GLY A 23 -17.13 -6.08 -28.45
C GLY A 23 -16.37 -4.80 -28.12
N PHE A 24 -15.95 -4.06 -29.15
CA PHE A 24 -15.27 -2.79 -28.98
C PHE A 24 -16.29 -1.69 -28.62
N ASN A 25 -16.04 -1.01 -27.51
CA ASN A 25 -16.89 0.05 -26.98
C ASN A 25 -16.05 1.20 -26.37
N VAL A 26 -16.72 2.15 -25.69
CA VAL A 26 -16.04 3.28 -25.02
C VAL A 26 -15.09 2.80 -23.93
N GLU A 27 -15.46 1.77 -23.19
CA GLU A 27 -14.61 1.18 -22.13
C GLU A 27 -13.30 0.63 -22.70
N SER A 28 -13.32 0.09 -23.95
CA SER A 28 -12.09 -0.35 -24.62
C SER A 28 -11.10 0.78 -24.83
N ILE A 29 -11.59 2.02 -25.10
CA ILE A 29 -10.74 3.21 -25.25
C ILE A 29 -10.24 3.69 -23.87
N GLU A 30 -11.08 3.66 -22.85
CA GLU A 30 -10.69 3.97 -21.47
C GLU A 30 -9.62 2.99 -20.96
N THR A 31 -9.78 1.69 -21.27
CA THR A 31 -8.79 0.66 -20.96
C THR A 31 -7.47 0.88 -21.72
N ALA A 32 -7.54 1.24 -23.01
CA ALA A 32 -6.35 1.58 -23.77
C ALA A 32 -5.62 2.79 -23.16
N CYS A 33 -6.36 3.82 -22.76
CA CYS A 33 -5.82 4.98 -22.04
C CYS A 33 -5.16 4.53 -20.72
N ALA A 34 -5.82 3.68 -19.92
CA ALA A 34 -5.31 3.18 -18.65
C ALA A 34 -4.04 2.32 -18.84
N PHE A 35 -3.99 1.48 -19.84
CA PHE A 35 -2.80 0.69 -20.18
C PHE A 35 -1.63 1.56 -20.64
N ALA A 36 -1.89 2.56 -21.48
CA ALA A 36 -0.86 3.50 -21.95
C ALA A 36 -0.23 4.29 -20.79
N ASN A 37 -1.01 4.62 -19.76
CA ASN A 37 -0.54 5.27 -18.55
C ASN A 37 0.16 4.31 -17.57
N ALA A 38 -0.08 3.00 -17.68
CA ALA A 38 0.51 1.99 -16.80
C ALA A 38 1.80 1.38 -17.39
N GLY A 39 1.80 0.24 -17.95
CA GLY A 39 2.96 -0.44 -18.53
C GLY A 39 2.59 -1.17 -19.82
N GLY A 40 1.57 -0.66 -20.52
CA GLY A 40 0.96 -1.33 -21.66
C GLY A 40 0.08 -2.51 -21.25
N GLY A 41 -0.55 -3.15 -22.25
CA GLY A 41 -1.40 -4.31 -22.01
C GLY A 41 -2.05 -4.84 -23.27
N PHE A 42 -2.95 -5.82 -23.11
CA PHE A 42 -3.69 -6.44 -24.18
C PHE A 42 -5.18 -6.31 -23.95
N ILE A 43 -5.94 -5.92 -24.98
CA ILE A 43 -7.39 -5.94 -25.00
C ILE A 43 -7.79 -6.98 -26.03
N VAL A 44 -8.53 -8.01 -25.60
CA VAL A 44 -9.02 -9.07 -26.47
C VAL A 44 -10.50 -8.85 -26.74
N ILE A 45 -10.83 -8.60 -28.00
CA ILE A 45 -12.20 -8.34 -28.46
C ILE A 45 -12.78 -9.60 -29.08
N GLY A 46 -14.00 -9.97 -28.71
CA GLY A 46 -14.68 -11.17 -29.17
C GLY A 46 -14.66 -12.31 -28.15
N VAL A 47 -14.32 -12.00 -26.89
CA VAL A 47 -14.23 -12.97 -25.77
C VAL A 47 -15.06 -12.43 -24.60
N ASP A 48 -15.77 -13.30 -23.91
CA ASP A 48 -16.49 -12.94 -22.68
C ASP A 48 -15.54 -12.87 -21.45
N ASP A 49 -16.06 -12.43 -20.31
CA ASP A 49 -15.31 -12.28 -19.06
C ASP A 49 -14.77 -13.63 -18.51
N HIS A 50 -15.25 -14.76 -19.02
CA HIS A 50 -14.78 -16.11 -18.68
C HIS A 50 -13.74 -16.66 -19.63
N GLY A 51 -13.32 -15.87 -20.64
CA GLY A 51 -12.35 -16.29 -21.63
C GLY A 51 -12.93 -17.17 -22.74
N VAL A 52 -14.26 -17.20 -22.90
CA VAL A 52 -14.92 -17.98 -23.94
C VAL A 52 -15.19 -17.10 -25.16
N PRO A 53 -14.87 -17.55 -26.40
CA PRO A 53 -15.17 -16.77 -27.60
C PRO A 53 -16.65 -16.46 -27.73
N SER A 54 -16.99 -15.17 -27.86
CA SER A 54 -18.37 -14.71 -28.00
C SER A 54 -19.04 -15.27 -29.23
N LYS A 55 -20.36 -15.49 -29.16
CA LYS A 55 -21.18 -15.93 -30.29
C LYS A 55 -21.44 -14.83 -31.32
N ASN A 56 -21.19 -13.59 -30.94
CA ASN A 56 -21.38 -12.44 -31.82
C ASN A 56 -20.23 -12.36 -32.83
N GLU A 57 -20.54 -12.29 -34.12
CA GLU A 57 -19.54 -12.00 -35.15
C GLU A 57 -18.97 -10.60 -34.91
N LEU A 58 -17.64 -10.47 -35.00
CA LEU A 58 -16.98 -9.17 -35.03
C LEU A 58 -17.51 -8.42 -36.25
N ARG A 59 -18.28 -7.34 -36.00
CA ARG A 59 -18.80 -6.50 -37.09
C ARG A 59 -17.63 -6.07 -37.95
N GLY A 60 -17.76 -6.14 -39.27
CA GLY A 60 -16.73 -6.00 -40.32
C GLY A 60 -15.81 -4.77 -40.24
N GLU A 61 -15.41 -4.37 -39.03
CA GLU A 61 -14.40 -3.36 -38.82
C GLU A 61 -13.02 -3.87 -39.20
N SER A 62 -12.24 -3.06 -39.91
CA SER A 62 -10.86 -3.40 -40.21
C SER A 62 -10.00 -3.22 -38.96
N LEU A 63 -8.86 -3.91 -38.89
CA LEU A 63 -7.89 -3.73 -37.79
C LEU A 63 -7.48 -2.25 -37.62
N ARG A 64 -7.32 -1.54 -38.75
CA ARG A 64 -7.02 -0.12 -38.78
C ARG A 64 -8.11 0.75 -38.15
N ASP A 65 -9.38 0.33 -38.19
CA ASP A 65 -10.45 1.10 -37.56
C ASP A 65 -10.33 1.10 -36.04
N TYR A 66 -9.94 -0.04 -35.44
CA TYR A 66 -9.65 -0.12 -33.99
C TYR A 66 -8.47 0.76 -33.59
N GLU A 67 -7.36 0.65 -34.33
CA GLU A 67 -6.15 1.46 -34.09
C GLU A 67 -6.48 2.97 -34.19
N ASN A 68 -7.19 3.38 -35.26
CA ASN A 68 -7.57 4.77 -35.48
C ASN A 68 -8.53 5.28 -34.42
N LYS A 69 -9.51 4.48 -33.99
CA LYS A 69 -10.48 4.89 -32.94
C LYS A 69 -9.78 5.19 -31.63
N ILE A 70 -8.77 4.39 -31.25
CA ILE A 70 -8.01 4.60 -30.01
C ILE A 70 -7.06 5.80 -30.19
N SER A 71 -6.27 5.81 -31.26
CA SER A 71 -5.24 6.84 -31.47
C SER A 71 -5.81 8.24 -31.62
N THR A 72 -6.95 8.39 -32.30
CA THR A 72 -7.62 9.70 -32.48
C THR A 72 -8.42 10.17 -31.26
N ALA A 73 -8.82 9.23 -30.39
CA ALA A 73 -9.59 9.55 -29.20
C ALA A 73 -8.71 9.88 -27.98
N THR A 74 -7.42 9.57 -28.03
CA THR A 74 -6.50 9.75 -26.90
C THR A 74 -5.48 10.86 -27.14
N GLU A 75 -5.11 11.58 -26.09
CA GLU A 75 -4.13 12.66 -26.11
C GLU A 75 -3.17 12.53 -24.89
N PRO A 76 -1.86 12.40 -25.10
CA PRO A 76 -1.18 12.07 -26.36
C PRO A 76 -1.72 10.82 -27.04
N CYS A 77 -1.53 10.76 -28.38
CA CYS A 77 -1.93 9.60 -29.18
C CYS A 77 -1.31 8.29 -28.65
N VAL A 78 -2.15 7.28 -28.46
CA VAL A 78 -1.71 5.94 -28.02
C VAL A 78 -1.40 5.06 -29.22
N ALA A 79 -0.22 4.46 -29.22
CA ALA A 79 0.17 3.45 -30.19
C ALA A 79 -0.46 2.10 -29.84
N VAL A 80 -1.15 1.52 -30.80
CA VAL A 80 -1.82 0.22 -30.67
C VAL A 80 -1.50 -0.63 -31.89
N ASP A 81 -1.12 -1.87 -31.68
CA ASP A 81 -1.00 -2.88 -32.74
C ASP A 81 -2.21 -3.81 -32.67
N ALA A 82 -2.97 -3.92 -33.75
CA ALA A 82 -4.14 -4.80 -33.83
C ALA A 82 -3.85 -6.03 -34.69
N GLU A 83 -4.21 -7.21 -34.22
CA GLU A 83 -4.11 -8.45 -34.99
C GLU A 83 -5.34 -9.33 -34.81
N LYS A 84 -5.67 -10.13 -35.86
CA LYS A 84 -6.70 -11.17 -35.77
C LYS A 84 -6.06 -12.50 -35.42
N VAL A 85 -6.62 -13.18 -34.45
CA VAL A 85 -6.15 -14.49 -33.99
C VAL A 85 -7.34 -15.46 -34.00
N LEU A 86 -7.11 -16.70 -34.40
CA LEU A 86 -8.11 -17.76 -34.30
C LEU A 86 -8.04 -18.36 -32.89
N PHE A 87 -9.09 -18.15 -32.10
CA PHE A 87 -9.17 -18.60 -30.71
C PHE A 87 -10.48 -19.38 -30.48
N GLY A 88 -10.39 -20.63 -29.99
CA GLY A 88 -11.54 -21.50 -29.81
C GLY A 88 -12.37 -21.72 -31.09
N GLY A 89 -11.73 -21.71 -32.27
CA GLY A 89 -12.38 -21.87 -33.57
C GLY A 89 -13.11 -20.63 -34.12
N ARG A 90 -12.90 -19.45 -33.48
CA ARG A 90 -13.46 -18.15 -33.89
C ARG A 90 -12.38 -17.09 -34.05
N GLU A 91 -12.62 -16.12 -34.94
CA GLU A 91 -11.75 -14.95 -35.03
C GLU A 91 -12.00 -14.01 -33.85
N VAL A 92 -10.93 -13.64 -33.15
CA VAL A 92 -10.90 -12.58 -32.13
C VAL A 92 -9.88 -11.51 -32.54
N VAL A 93 -10.04 -10.29 -32.08
CA VAL A 93 -9.07 -9.19 -32.29
C VAL A 93 -8.28 -8.97 -31.02
N VAL A 94 -6.98 -9.00 -31.10
CA VAL A 94 -6.06 -8.68 -30.02
C VAL A 94 -5.46 -7.31 -30.27
N LEU A 95 -5.71 -6.37 -29.37
CA LEU A 95 -5.15 -5.04 -29.37
C LEU A 95 -4.01 -4.97 -28.36
N ARG A 96 -2.79 -4.85 -28.86
CA ARG A 96 -1.61 -4.61 -28.02
C ARG A 96 -1.43 -3.12 -27.83
N VAL A 97 -1.69 -2.64 -26.63
CA VAL A 97 -1.51 -1.24 -26.25
C VAL A 97 -0.12 -1.03 -25.70
N MET A 98 0.62 -0.11 -26.28
CA MET A 98 1.96 0.26 -25.83
C MET A 98 1.89 1.26 -24.69
N GLU A 99 2.86 1.17 -23.77
CA GLU A 99 3.08 2.22 -22.79
C GLU A 99 3.46 3.54 -23.49
N ASN A 100 2.80 4.63 -23.14
CA ASN A 100 3.15 5.93 -23.72
C ASN A 100 4.28 6.58 -22.92
N PRO A 101 5.39 7.00 -23.58
CA PRO A 101 6.48 7.67 -22.89
C PRO A 101 6.09 9.06 -22.38
N LEU A 102 5.12 9.71 -23.01
CA LEU A 102 4.58 11.00 -22.59
C LEU A 102 3.27 10.79 -21.82
N LYS A 103 3.33 10.87 -20.52
CA LYS A 103 2.18 10.69 -19.63
C LYS A 103 1.84 12.00 -18.91
N PRO A 104 0.60 12.16 -18.47
CA PRO A 104 -0.52 11.24 -18.60
C PRO A 104 -1.21 11.31 -19.96
N VAL A 105 -1.70 10.17 -20.44
CA VAL A 105 -2.63 10.07 -21.57
C VAL A 105 -4.05 10.35 -21.07
N ALA A 106 -4.83 11.10 -21.83
CA ALA A 106 -6.22 11.41 -21.53
C ALA A 106 -7.17 10.90 -22.63
N TYR A 107 -8.37 10.51 -22.25
CA TYR A 107 -9.53 10.31 -23.11
C TYR A 107 -10.63 11.28 -22.69
N LYS A 108 -11.09 12.13 -23.60
CA LYS A 108 -12.10 13.18 -23.33
C LYS A 108 -11.78 14.02 -22.07
N GLY A 109 -10.50 14.40 -21.90
CA GLY A 109 -10.03 15.20 -20.76
C GLY A 109 -9.93 14.44 -19.44
N ARG A 110 -10.14 13.12 -19.42
CA ARG A 110 -10.00 12.26 -18.24
C ARG A 110 -8.81 11.34 -18.42
N CYS A 111 -7.98 11.24 -17.37
CA CYS A 111 -6.87 10.32 -17.33
C CYS A 111 -7.27 9.07 -16.55
N PHE A 112 -6.98 7.89 -17.09
CA PHE A 112 -7.27 6.61 -16.45
C PHE A 112 -5.98 5.85 -16.21
N ILE A 113 -5.96 5.05 -15.13
CA ILE A 113 -4.86 4.16 -14.81
C ILE A 113 -5.41 2.80 -14.40
N ARG A 114 -4.69 1.74 -14.74
CA ARG A 114 -5.07 0.38 -14.40
C ARG A 114 -4.63 0.04 -12.97
N LYS A 115 -5.57 -0.29 -12.10
CA LYS A 115 -5.33 -0.80 -10.74
C LYS A 115 -5.95 -2.21 -10.65
N GLY A 116 -5.11 -3.24 -10.69
CA GLY A 116 -5.58 -4.63 -10.83
C GLY A 116 -6.34 -4.82 -12.15
N SER A 117 -7.57 -5.31 -12.10
CA SER A 117 -8.47 -5.47 -13.25
C SER A 117 -9.40 -4.28 -13.50
N VAL A 118 -9.27 -3.16 -12.77
CA VAL A 118 -10.19 -2.02 -12.84
C VAL A 118 -9.51 -0.77 -13.43
N ASN A 119 -10.22 -0.05 -14.29
CA ASN A 119 -9.82 1.25 -14.79
C ASN A 119 -10.20 2.32 -13.75
N HIS A 120 -9.21 2.94 -13.13
CA HIS A 120 -9.40 4.01 -12.15
C HIS A 120 -9.16 5.37 -12.79
N GLN A 121 -10.09 6.32 -12.62
CA GLN A 121 -9.88 7.70 -13.04
C GLN A 121 -8.88 8.37 -12.09
N MET A 122 -7.80 8.91 -12.65
CA MET A 122 -6.75 9.59 -11.87
C MET A 122 -7.27 10.86 -11.21
N THR A 123 -6.86 11.05 -9.95
CA THR A 123 -7.00 12.33 -9.24
C THR A 123 -6.02 13.38 -9.79
N PRO A 124 -6.23 14.69 -9.55
CA PRO A 124 -5.27 15.72 -9.95
C PRO A 124 -3.85 15.49 -9.40
N ALA A 125 -3.71 14.93 -8.21
CA ALA A 125 -2.42 14.60 -7.62
C ALA A 125 -1.73 13.44 -8.38
N GLU A 126 -2.46 12.37 -8.72
CA GLU A 126 -1.95 11.25 -9.52
C GLU A 126 -1.56 11.69 -10.94
N ILE A 127 -2.32 12.61 -11.55
CA ILE A 127 -1.99 13.21 -12.85
C ILE A 127 -0.65 13.98 -12.77
N ALA A 128 -0.47 14.82 -11.75
CA ALA A 128 0.76 15.57 -11.56
C ALA A 128 1.97 14.65 -11.29
N GLU A 129 1.81 13.62 -10.47
CA GLU A 129 2.84 12.62 -10.20
C GLU A 129 3.21 11.83 -11.47
N CYS A 130 2.20 11.42 -12.24
CA CYS A 130 2.39 10.69 -13.50
C CYS A 130 3.15 11.53 -14.54
N HIS A 131 2.82 12.82 -14.65
CA HIS A 131 3.53 13.75 -15.54
C HIS A 131 4.98 13.94 -15.12
N LEU A 132 5.23 14.22 -13.84
CA LEU A 132 6.59 14.37 -13.33
C LEU A 132 7.44 13.14 -13.56
N ARG A 133 6.90 11.95 -13.33
CA ARG A 133 7.60 10.68 -13.58
C ARG A 133 7.97 10.50 -15.06
N SER A 134 7.07 10.86 -15.98
CA SER A 134 7.33 10.73 -17.43
C SER A 134 8.45 11.65 -17.91
N THR A 135 8.67 12.77 -17.23
CA THR A 135 9.77 13.72 -17.51
C THR A 135 11.05 13.42 -16.70
N GLY A 136 11.08 12.30 -15.97
CA GLY A 136 12.22 11.93 -15.12
C GLY A 136 12.32 12.70 -13.81
N GLY A 137 11.32 13.55 -13.50
CA GLY A 137 11.23 14.32 -12.26
C GLY A 137 10.61 13.54 -11.09
N SER A 138 10.58 14.18 -9.93
CA SER A 138 9.88 13.70 -8.72
C SER A 138 9.25 14.88 -7.99
N MET A 139 8.24 14.60 -7.14
CA MET A 139 7.50 15.66 -6.43
C MET A 139 8.38 16.45 -5.45
N ASP A 140 9.43 15.84 -4.96
CA ASP A 140 10.40 16.48 -4.06
C ASP A 140 11.45 17.37 -4.79
N ALA A 141 11.53 17.28 -6.13
CA ALA A 141 12.34 18.16 -6.96
C ALA A 141 11.64 19.49 -7.32
N VAL A 142 10.35 19.64 -7.01
CA VAL A 142 9.59 20.88 -7.25
C VAL A 142 10.03 21.96 -6.27
N PHE A 143 10.21 23.19 -6.76
CA PHE A 143 10.59 24.35 -5.92
C PHE A 143 9.45 24.75 -4.98
N VAL A 144 9.81 25.14 -3.76
CA VAL A 144 8.87 25.62 -2.74
C VAL A 144 8.70 27.12 -2.88
N PRO A 145 7.47 27.63 -3.11
CA PRO A 145 7.28 29.07 -3.26
C PRO A 145 7.42 29.83 -1.93
N GLY A 146 8.05 31.01 -2.00
CA GLY A 146 8.18 31.93 -0.88
C GLY A 146 9.08 31.41 0.24
N VAL A 147 10.16 30.72 -0.12
CA VAL A 147 11.26 30.33 0.75
C VAL A 147 12.58 30.88 0.20
N THR A 148 13.55 31.08 1.06
CA THR A 148 14.86 31.62 0.70
C THR A 148 15.97 30.84 1.38
N LYS A 149 17.22 31.10 0.99
CA LYS A 149 18.43 30.56 1.60
C LYS A 149 18.44 30.72 3.12
N ASP A 150 17.88 31.84 3.64
CA ASP A 150 17.83 32.11 5.08
C ASP A 150 16.92 31.17 5.86
N ASP A 151 15.99 30.51 5.19
CA ASP A 151 15.14 29.48 5.79
C ASP A 151 15.89 28.16 6.04
N LEU A 152 17.06 27.96 5.40
CA LEU A 152 17.85 26.74 5.55
C LEU A 152 18.83 26.85 6.73
N ASP A 153 19.04 25.70 7.38
CA ASP A 153 20.08 25.48 8.39
C ASP A 153 21.33 24.92 7.72
N MET A 154 22.33 25.76 7.51
CA MET A 154 23.60 25.34 6.88
C MET A 154 24.36 24.32 7.75
N GLU A 155 24.13 24.28 9.07
CA GLU A 155 24.73 23.25 9.91
C GLU A 155 24.08 21.88 9.67
N ALA A 156 22.78 21.82 9.38
CA ALA A 156 22.13 20.59 8.94
C ALA A 156 22.75 20.08 7.61
N VAL A 157 23.07 20.99 6.68
CA VAL A 157 23.79 20.63 5.44
C VAL A 157 25.20 20.10 5.76
N ARG A 158 25.93 20.72 6.66
CA ARG A 158 27.26 20.23 7.10
C ARG A 158 27.14 18.84 7.75
N ARG A 159 26.12 18.60 8.56
CA ARG A 159 25.87 17.25 9.13
C ARG A 159 25.67 16.22 8.04
N TYR A 160 24.85 16.52 7.01
CA TYR A 160 24.68 15.67 5.83
C TYR A 160 26.03 15.40 5.15
N MET A 161 26.84 16.43 4.88
CA MET A 161 28.15 16.29 4.24
C MET A 161 29.06 15.36 5.04
N ARG A 162 29.20 15.58 6.35
CA ARG A 162 30.01 14.74 7.25
C ARG A 162 29.56 13.29 7.27
N ARG A 163 28.24 13.05 7.37
CA ARG A 163 27.68 11.69 7.35
C ARG A 163 27.94 10.98 6.02
N SER A 164 27.79 11.70 4.92
CA SER A 164 28.01 11.15 3.56
C SER A 164 29.47 10.78 3.32
N VAL A 165 30.42 11.58 3.80
CA VAL A 165 31.87 11.29 3.76
C VAL A 165 32.21 10.09 4.65
N ALA A 166 31.69 10.06 5.88
CA ALA A 166 31.93 8.96 6.82
C ALA A 166 31.43 7.60 6.28
N LYS A 167 30.41 7.61 5.40
CA LYS A 167 29.91 6.42 4.70
C LYS A 167 30.64 6.12 3.40
N GLY A 168 31.62 6.95 3.00
CA GLY A 168 32.36 6.79 1.75
C GLY A 168 31.50 6.97 0.50
N ARG A 169 30.33 7.64 0.61
CA ARG A 169 29.37 7.79 -0.50
C ARG A 169 29.51 9.10 -1.26
N ARG A 170 30.14 10.09 -0.63
CA ARG A 170 30.48 11.40 -1.22
C ARG A 170 31.88 11.81 -0.79
N VAL A 171 32.44 12.72 -1.54
CA VAL A 171 33.74 13.32 -1.23
C VAL A 171 33.52 14.82 -1.13
N TYR A 172 33.67 15.36 0.08
CA TYR A 172 33.58 16.77 0.35
C TYR A 172 34.84 17.21 1.15
N GLY A 173 35.36 18.38 0.85
CA GLY A 173 36.42 18.99 1.63
C GLY A 173 35.90 19.60 2.93
N GLU A 174 36.77 19.74 3.94
CA GLU A 174 36.40 20.38 5.22
C GLU A 174 35.92 21.82 5.04
N ASN A 175 36.44 22.52 4.00
CA ASN A 175 36.16 23.92 3.70
C ASN A 175 35.13 24.13 2.60
N ASP A 176 34.52 23.04 2.09
CA ASP A 176 33.47 23.18 1.08
C ASP A 176 32.28 23.96 1.63
N ASP A 177 31.85 24.98 0.88
CA ASP A 177 30.68 25.76 1.27
C ASP A 177 29.39 24.88 1.14
N PRO A 178 28.60 24.71 2.23
CA PRO A 178 27.39 23.95 2.21
C PRO A 178 26.36 24.39 1.14
N TRP A 179 26.30 25.71 0.89
CA TRP A 179 25.41 26.23 -0.14
C TRP A 179 25.84 25.80 -1.55
N GLU A 180 27.12 25.90 -1.86
CA GLU A 180 27.67 25.45 -3.13
C GLU A 180 27.51 23.95 -3.33
N VAL A 181 27.54 23.17 -2.26
CA VAL A 181 27.22 21.73 -2.32
C VAL A 181 25.76 21.50 -2.74
N LEU A 182 24.80 22.25 -2.18
CA LEU A 182 23.39 22.14 -2.58
C LEU A 182 23.18 22.55 -4.04
N VAL A 183 23.89 23.58 -4.53
CA VAL A 183 23.86 24.01 -5.94
C VAL A 183 24.42 22.90 -6.84
N LYS A 184 25.57 22.30 -6.52
CA LYS A 184 26.19 21.22 -7.28
C LYS A 184 25.32 19.94 -7.32
N LEU A 185 24.53 19.71 -6.28
CA LEU A 185 23.57 18.60 -6.21
C LEU A 185 22.26 18.92 -6.92
N GLU A 186 22.11 20.13 -7.49
CA GLU A 186 20.88 20.61 -8.11
C GLU A 186 19.65 20.60 -7.17
N TRP A 187 19.91 20.68 -5.84
CA TRP A 187 18.85 20.75 -4.85
C TRP A 187 18.36 22.18 -4.61
N VAL A 188 19.16 23.13 -5.02
CA VAL A 188 18.82 24.55 -5.12
C VAL A 188 19.34 25.09 -6.45
N LYS A 189 18.63 26.05 -7.03
CA LYS A 189 19.02 26.70 -8.28
C LYS A 189 19.43 28.15 -8.08
N SER A 190 18.77 28.82 -7.14
CA SER A 190 19.06 30.18 -6.70
C SER A 190 18.66 30.33 -5.23
N GLU A 191 18.95 31.49 -4.63
CA GLU A 191 18.59 31.75 -3.23
C GLU A 191 17.10 31.70 -2.93
N SER A 192 16.23 31.74 -3.95
CA SER A 192 14.76 31.63 -3.84
C SER A 192 14.17 30.42 -4.58
N GLU A 193 14.99 29.62 -5.25
CA GLU A 193 14.57 28.40 -5.94
C GLU A 193 15.15 27.17 -5.22
N ILE A 194 14.47 26.81 -4.15
CA ILE A 194 14.84 25.70 -3.24
C ILE A 194 13.87 24.57 -3.47
N THR A 195 14.37 23.36 -3.75
CA THR A 195 13.53 22.18 -3.94
C THR A 195 12.84 21.76 -2.64
N ARG A 196 11.71 21.09 -2.75
CA ARG A 196 11.00 20.51 -1.60
C ARG A 196 11.91 19.58 -0.78
N ALA A 197 12.74 18.77 -1.46
CA ALA A 197 13.70 17.90 -0.78
C ALA A 197 14.69 18.71 0.07
N ALA A 198 15.33 19.73 -0.49
CA ALA A 198 16.25 20.57 0.25
C ALA A 198 15.58 21.26 1.45
N TYR A 199 14.35 21.74 1.25
CA TYR A 199 13.60 22.37 2.31
C TYR A 199 13.24 21.39 3.44
N LEU A 200 12.73 20.20 3.11
CA LEU A 200 12.38 19.18 4.10
C LEU A 200 13.61 18.64 4.86
N LEU A 201 14.76 18.51 4.17
CA LEU A 201 15.98 17.98 4.74
C LEU A 201 16.76 18.99 5.59
N PHE A 202 16.70 20.29 5.23
CA PHE A 202 17.63 21.28 5.76
C PHE A 202 16.98 22.57 6.25
N ALA A 203 15.67 22.77 6.15
CA ALA A 203 15.05 23.97 6.70
C ALA A 203 15.12 23.98 8.24
N LYS A 204 15.24 25.20 8.82
CA LYS A 204 15.14 25.44 10.26
C LYS A 204 13.78 25.04 10.82
N ASP A 205 12.71 25.28 10.05
CA ASP A 205 11.34 24.93 10.38
C ASP A 205 10.58 24.46 9.11
N PRO A 206 10.73 23.19 8.72
CA PRO A 206 10.05 22.65 7.54
C PRO A 206 8.53 22.67 7.70
N GLN A 207 8.01 22.56 8.94
CA GLN A 207 6.60 22.49 9.26
C GLN A 207 5.87 23.81 8.97
N ARG A 208 6.56 24.92 8.83
CA ARG A 208 5.98 26.18 8.37
C ARG A 208 5.32 26.06 6.98
N LYS A 209 5.84 25.24 6.10
CA LYS A 209 5.30 24.97 4.75
C LYS A 209 4.63 23.61 4.63
N PHE A 210 5.12 22.63 5.38
CA PHE A 210 4.66 21.24 5.36
C PHE A 210 4.31 20.83 6.80
N SER A 211 3.23 21.39 7.34
CA SER A 211 2.81 21.18 8.74
C SER A 211 2.65 19.71 9.11
N GLN A 212 2.28 18.89 8.12
CA GLN A 212 2.11 17.44 8.24
C GLN A 212 3.43 16.65 8.12
N ALA A 213 4.57 17.28 7.79
CA ALA A 213 5.86 16.59 7.63
C ALA A 213 6.49 16.27 8.99
N ILE A 214 5.78 15.49 9.80
CA ILE A 214 6.16 15.03 11.14
C ILE A 214 6.01 13.52 11.24
N ILE A 215 6.69 12.92 12.24
CA ILE A 215 6.40 11.58 12.73
C ILE A 215 5.68 11.74 14.06
N HIS A 216 4.41 11.36 14.12
CA HIS A 216 3.62 11.32 15.33
C HIS A 216 3.76 9.95 16.00
N ALA A 217 4.35 9.90 17.20
CA ALA A 217 4.62 8.66 17.91
C ALA A 217 3.80 8.54 19.18
N GLY A 218 3.29 7.34 19.46
CA GLY A 218 2.59 7.01 20.69
C GLY A 218 2.94 5.61 21.19
N ALA A 219 3.13 5.45 22.49
CA ALA A 219 3.18 4.17 23.18
C ALA A 219 1.89 3.97 23.96
N PHE A 220 1.26 2.81 23.78
CA PHE A 220 -0.08 2.50 24.27
C PHE A 220 -0.05 1.28 25.17
N LYS A 221 -0.88 1.27 26.21
CA LYS A 221 -1.12 0.10 27.04
C LYS A 221 -2.04 -0.91 26.34
N ALA A 222 -2.03 -2.14 26.83
CA ALA A 222 -2.91 -3.21 26.37
C ALA A 222 -4.36 -2.73 26.18
N GLY A 223 -4.91 -2.93 24.96
CA GLY A 223 -6.23 -2.45 24.58
C GLY A 223 -6.24 -1.09 23.87
N GLY A 224 -5.08 -0.40 23.73
CA GLY A 224 -4.92 0.77 22.85
C GLY A 224 -5.59 2.08 23.29
N VAL A 225 -6.19 2.12 24.48
CA VAL A 225 -6.94 3.29 24.96
C VAL A 225 -6.07 4.25 25.79
N GLU A 226 -5.15 3.72 26.59
CA GLU A 226 -4.29 4.51 27.48
C GLU A 226 -2.97 4.81 26.79
N ILE A 227 -2.62 6.09 26.66
CA ILE A 227 -1.35 6.56 26.09
C ILE A 227 -0.34 6.64 27.24
N LEU A 228 0.75 5.88 27.14
CA LEU A 228 1.83 5.84 28.12
C LEU A 228 2.87 6.93 27.85
N ASP A 229 3.16 7.17 26.57
CA ASP A 229 4.13 8.16 26.11
C ASP A 229 3.72 8.62 24.70
N SER A 230 3.90 9.89 24.39
CA SER A 230 3.67 10.42 23.04
C SER A 230 4.61 11.55 22.70
N HIS A 231 4.97 11.64 21.42
CA HIS A 231 5.83 12.70 20.93
C HIS A 231 5.60 13.01 19.45
N ASP A 232 5.65 14.30 19.10
CA ASP A 232 5.65 14.78 17.73
C ASP A 232 7.08 15.12 17.31
N PHE A 233 7.69 14.33 16.44
CA PHE A 233 9.01 14.61 15.90
C PHE A 233 8.88 15.61 14.76
N LYS A 234 9.30 16.84 15.04
CA LYS A 234 9.32 18.00 14.14
C LYS A 234 10.76 18.31 13.70
N GLY A 235 10.93 19.39 12.95
CA GLY A 235 12.22 19.76 12.39
C GLY A 235 12.50 19.04 11.08
N ASN A 236 13.77 19.00 10.67
CA ASN A 236 14.17 18.39 9.42
C ASN A 236 14.04 16.85 9.46
N ILE A 237 13.72 16.26 8.32
CA ILE A 237 13.39 14.83 8.25
C ILE A 237 14.59 13.89 8.50
N GLN A 238 15.83 14.37 8.39
CA GLN A 238 17.00 13.54 8.69
C GLN A 238 17.12 13.26 10.20
N ASP A 239 16.72 14.21 11.05
CA ASP A 239 16.77 14.07 12.52
C ASP A 239 15.54 13.28 13.03
N GLN A 240 14.35 13.45 12.41
CA GLN A 240 13.11 12.77 12.82
C GLN A 240 13.25 11.24 12.88
N VAL A 241 13.95 10.62 11.93
CA VAL A 241 14.15 9.16 11.91
C VAL A 241 14.98 8.69 13.11
N ASP A 242 16.07 9.40 13.42
CA ASP A 242 16.96 9.05 14.52
C ASP A 242 16.28 9.25 15.89
N GLU A 243 15.50 10.31 16.02
CA GLU A 243 14.70 10.61 17.22
C GLU A 243 13.57 9.59 17.42
N ALA A 244 12.87 9.22 16.35
CA ALA A 244 11.82 8.19 16.40
C ALA A 244 12.39 6.81 16.81
N VAL A 245 13.58 6.44 16.32
CA VAL A 245 14.26 5.21 16.76
C VAL A 245 14.64 5.28 18.24
N THR A 246 15.04 6.46 18.72
CA THR A 246 15.34 6.67 20.15
C THR A 246 14.09 6.53 21.00
N PHE A 247 12.93 7.05 20.54
CA PHE A 247 11.63 6.86 21.16
C PHE A 247 11.23 5.39 21.23
N ILE A 248 11.41 4.64 20.13
CA ILE A 248 11.16 3.18 20.12
C ILE A 248 11.99 2.50 21.22
N LYS A 249 13.31 2.73 21.24
CA LYS A 249 14.22 2.11 22.25
C LYS A 249 13.80 2.42 23.69
N ARG A 250 13.22 3.58 23.96
CA ARG A 250 12.74 3.98 25.28
C ARG A 250 11.45 3.24 25.68
N ASN A 251 10.62 2.88 24.71
CA ASN A 251 9.28 2.34 24.92
C ASN A 251 9.13 0.84 24.66
N ILE A 252 10.20 0.13 24.27
CA ILE A 252 10.22 -1.31 24.11
C ILE A 252 11.17 -1.96 25.13
N ARG A 253 11.00 -3.25 25.37
CA ARG A 253 11.84 -3.99 26.29
C ARG A 253 13.18 -4.36 25.64
N CYS A 254 14.23 -4.35 26.48
CA CYS A 254 15.55 -4.84 26.15
C CYS A 254 16.00 -5.82 27.23
N ALA A 255 16.25 -7.05 26.86
CA ALA A 255 16.84 -8.04 27.77
C ALA A 255 18.38 -7.96 27.68
N ILE A 256 19.04 -7.97 28.85
CA ILE A 256 20.49 -8.09 28.95
C ILE A 256 20.79 -9.58 29.12
N VAL A 257 21.49 -10.17 28.17
CA VAL A 257 21.82 -11.59 28.17
C VAL A 257 23.31 -11.79 28.35
N ASN A 258 23.69 -12.59 29.34
CA ASN A 258 25.07 -12.99 29.58
C ASN A 258 25.40 -14.16 28.65
N THR A 259 26.25 -13.94 27.66
CA THR A 259 26.76 -15.01 26.81
C THR A 259 28.00 -15.64 27.46
N PRO A 260 27.99 -16.95 27.75
CA PRO A 260 29.16 -17.61 28.35
C PRO A 260 30.41 -17.40 27.48
N GLY A 261 31.49 -16.90 28.10
CA GLY A 261 32.79 -16.66 27.45
C GLY A 261 32.96 -15.25 26.88
N LYS A 262 31.96 -14.35 26.97
CA LYS A 262 32.09 -12.92 26.68
C LYS A 262 32.12 -12.11 27.97
N VAL A 263 32.96 -11.04 28.00
CA VAL A 263 33.03 -10.09 29.12
C VAL A 263 31.88 -9.08 29.03
N ASP A 264 31.43 -8.80 27.81
CA ASP A 264 30.34 -7.85 27.54
C ASP A 264 28.98 -8.56 27.47
N HIS A 265 27.95 -7.87 27.93
CA HIS A 265 26.56 -8.35 27.87
C HIS A 265 25.95 -8.07 26.49
N ASP A 266 25.26 -9.04 25.94
CA ASP A 266 24.50 -8.84 24.70
C ASP A 266 23.12 -8.22 25.04
N SER A 267 22.78 -7.09 24.39
CA SER A 267 21.47 -6.45 24.50
C SER A 267 20.53 -7.03 23.44
N VAL A 268 19.49 -7.67 23.86
CA VAL A 268 18.49 -8.30 22.97
C VAL A 268 17.17 -7.55 23.10
N TRP A 269 16.80 -6.87 22.05
CA TRP A 269 15.55 -6.10 21.97
C TRP A 269 14.37 -7.01 21.59
N ASP A 270 13.17 -6.68 22.06
CA ASP A 270 11.93 -7.36 21.66
C ASP A 270 11.62 -7.20 20.17
N TYR A 271 12.18 -6.18 19.54
CA TYR A 271 12.02 -5.89 18.11
C TYR A 271 13.38 -5.61 17.45
N PRO A 272 13.55 -5.92 16.15
CA PRO A 272 14.80 -5.66 15.42
C PRO A 272 14.94 -4.16 15.12
N ILE A 273 15.76 -3.46 15.90
CA ILE A 273 15.93 -1.99 15.84
C ILE A 273 16.33 -1.50 14.45
N GLU A 274 17.24 -2.20 13.78
CA GLU A 274 17.69 -1.80 12.44
C GLU A 274 16.60 -2.01 11.38
N ALA A 275 15.72 -3.01 11.53
CA ALA A 275 14.56 -3.19 10.67
C ALA A 275 13.52 -2.06 10.87
N LEU A 276 13.29 -1.65 12.13
CA LEU A 276 12.40 -0.52 12.45
C LEU A 276 12.97 0.80 11.91
N ARG A 277 14.29 1.02 12.01
CA ARG A 277 14.98 2.17 11.40
C ARG A 277 14.79 2.19 9.88
N GLU A 278 15.00 1.06 9.21
CA GLU A 278 14.81 0.92 7.77
C GLU A 278 13.35 1.21 7.37
N SER A 279 12.37 0.71 8.14
CA SER A 279 10.94 0.97 7.88
C SER A 279 10.57 2.45 8.08
N LEU A 280 11.12 3.13 9.09
CA LEU A 280 10.91 4.57 9.28
C LEU A 280 11.54 5.38 8.15
N ALA A 281 12.75 5.02 7.73
CA ALA A 281 13.41 5.67 6.60
C ALA A 281 12.64 5.46 5.29
N ASN A 282 12.11 4.24 5.06
CA ASN A 282 11.22 3.95 3.92
C ASN A 282 9.92 4.75 4.01
N ALA A 283 9.33 4.88 5.20
CA ALA A 283 8.14 5.70 5.41
C ALA A 283 8.37 7.15 4.98
N VAL A 284 9.51 7.74 5.34
CA VAL A 284 9.92 9.10 4.94
C VAL A 284 10.18 9.20 3.44
N CYS A 285 10.91 8.23 2.85
CA CYS A 285 11.24 8.22 1.43
C CYS A 285 10.00 8.07 0.52
N HIS A 286 9.05 7.27 0.94
CA HIS A 286 7.88 6.91 0.14
C HIS A 286 6.63 7.72 0.49
N ARG A 287 6.68 8.53 1.55
CA ARG A 287 5.59 9.39 1.96
C ARG A 287 5.06 10.25 0.81
N ASP A 288 3.75 10.39 0.73
CA ASP A 288 3.11 11.45 -0.04
C ASP A 288 3.09 12.75 0.78
N TYR A 289 4.01 13.69 0.46
CA TYR A 289 4.09 15.00 1.09
C TYR A 289 2.98 15.97 0.64
N GLY A 290 2.11 15.56 -0.29
CA GLY A 290 0.87 16.27 -0.64
C GLY A 290 -0.30 15.85 0.26
N SER A 291 -0.21 14.72 0.95
CA SER A 291 -1.23 14.27 1.89
C SER A 291 -1.26 15.13 3.16
N PRO A 292 -2.44 15.46 3.71
CA PRO A 292 -2.56 16.20 4.98
C PRO A 292 -2.25 15.34 6.21
N HIS A 293 -2.07 14.04 6.07
CA HIS A 293 -1.79 13.13 7.19
C HIS A 293 -0.29 13.04 7.47
N ASP A 294 0.06 12.77 8.72
CA ASP A 294 1.43 12.55 9.21
C ASP A 294 1.82 11.06 9.15
N ILE A 295 3.12 10.77 9.33
CA ILE A 295 3.59 9.41 9.59
C ILE A 295 3.24 9.09 11.04
N GLN A 296 2.65 7.91 11.28
CA GLN A 296 2.28 7.46 12.61
C GLN A 296 3.12 6.26 13.05
N LEU A 297 3.72 6.38 14.22
CA LEU A 297 4.44 5.31 14.89
C LEU A 297 3.66 4.94 16.17
N ARG A 298 3.14 3.72 16.24
CA ARG A 298 2.38 3.23 17.38
C ARG A 298 3.06 2.02 17.98
N ILE A 299 3.35 2.07 19.27
CA ILE A 299 3.96 1.00 20.03
C ILE A 299 2.92 0.44 20.99
N TYR A 300 2.63 -0.84 20.86
CA TYR A 300 1.76 -1.60 21.75
C TYR A 300 2.59 -2.65 22.52
N ASP A 301 1.98 -3.32 23.49
CA ASP A 301 2.67 -4.34 24.29
C ASP A 301 3.17 -5.52 23.43
N ASP A 302 2.49 -5.84 22.33
CA ASP A 302 2.75 -6.99 21.45
C ASP A 302 3.17 -6.62 20.03
N SER A 303 3.11 -5.35 19.67
CA SER A 303 3.37 -4.91 18.29
C SER A 303 3.88 -3.48 18.18
N VAL A 304 4.59 -3.21 17.08
CA VAL A 304 4.98 -1.86 16.64
C VAL A 304 4.45 -1.64 15.23
N ALA A 305 3.60 -0.62 15.06
CA ALA A 305 3.00 -0.27 13.80
C ALA A 305 3.55 1.06 13.28
N ILE A 306 3.93 1.09 11.99
CA ILE A 306 4.36 2.29 11.26
C ILE A 306 3.42 2.46 10.09
N SER A 307 2.66 3.58 10.08
CA SER A 307 1.79 3.98 8.97
C SER A 307 2.36 5.21 8.29
N SER A 308 2.48 5.16 6.97
CA SER A 308 2.97 6.27 6.14
C SER A 308 1.92 6.66 5.10
N PRO A 309 1.58 7.96 4.96
CA PRO A 309 0.69 8.43 3.91
C PRO A 309 1.24 8.14 2.52
N GLY A 310 0.39 7.62 1.65
CA GLY A 310 0.73 7.24 0.27
C GLY A 310 0.64 5.74 0.06
N GLN A 311 0.17 5.35 -1.11
CA GLN A 311 0.07 3.95 -1.54
C GLN A 311 1.32 3.55 -2.32
N LEU A 312 1.50 2.25 -2.53
CA LEU A 312 2.48 1.76 -3.49
C LEU A 312 2.20 2.34 -4.89
N PRO A 313 3.24 2.54 -5.70
CA PRO A 313 3.03 2.84 -7.11
C PRO A 313 2.14 1.78 -7.76
N PHE A 314 1.25 2.20 -8.67
CA PHE A 314 0.31 1.29 -9.34
C PHE A 314 1.00 0.12 -10.07
N ASP A 315 2.24 0.31 -10.49
CA ASP A 315 3.08 -0.67 -11.17
C ASP A 315 3.97 -1.49 -10.21
N MET A 316 3.74 -1.38 -8.90
CA MET A 316 4.42 -2.10 -7.83
C MET A 316 3.39 -2.82 -6.95
N PRO A 317 2.78 -3.91 -7.41
CA PRO A 317 1.90 -4.71 -6.56
C PRO A 317 2.69 -5.36 -5.41
N MET A 318 2.00 -5.75 -4.34
CA MET A 318 2.61 -6.27 -3.12
C MET A 318 3.49 -7.50 -3.38
N GLU A 319 3.09 -8.38 -4.30
CA GLU A 319 3.86 -9.57 -4.69
C GLU A 319 5.21 -9.19 -5.29
N LEU A 320 5.25 -8.11 -6.11
CA LEU A 320 6.49 -7.61 -6.70
C LEU A 320 7.38 -6.95 -5.63
N LEU A 321 6.81 -6.15 -4.73
CA LEU A 321 7.52 -5.53 -3.61
C LEU A 321 8.21 -6.58 -2.73
N LEU A 322 7.50 -7.69 -2.44
CA LEU A 322 8.01 -8.76 -1.59
C LEU A 322 8.95 -9.74 -2.33
N SER A 323 9.06 -9.63 -3.67
CA SER A 323 9.95 -10.45 -4.47
C SER A 323 11.43 -10.12 -4.20
N PRO A 324 12.36 -11.09 -4.37
CA PRO A 324 13.78 -10.87 -4.09
C PRO A 324 14.45 -9.84 -5.03
N MET A 325 13.86 -9.59 -6.20
CA MET A 325 14.44 -8.74 -7.25
C MET A 325 13.40 -7.74 -7.75
N HIS A 326 13.24 -6.64 -7.04
CA HIS A 326 12.47 -5.50 -7.52
C HIS A 326 13.35 -4.25 -7.59
N ALA A 327 13.05 -3.37 -8.55
CA ALA A 327 13.74 -2.09 -8.66
C ALA A 327 13.24 -1.13 -7.57
N SER A 328 14.17 -0.39 -6.95
CA SER A 328 13.80 0.70 -6.03
C SER A 328 13.12 1.83 -6.82
N ARG A 329 11.92 2.24 -6.39
CA ARG A 329 11.12 3.30 -7.03
C ARG A 329 10.63 4.29 -5.98
N PRO A 330 11.53 5.07 -5.36
CA PRO A 330 11.13 6.02 -4.34
C PRO A 330 10.26 7.13 -4.92
N ARG A 331 9.17 7.51 -4.21
CA ARG A 331 8.33 8.65 -4.57
C ARG A 331 9.12 9.95 -4.50
N ASN A 332 9.98 10.07 -3.49
CA ASN A 332 10.82 11.24 -3.23
C ASN A 332 12.29 10.89 -3.52
N ARG A 333 12.70 11.04 -4.79
CA ARG A 333 14.00 10.58 -5.26
C ARG A 333 15.16 11.33 -4.64
N LEU A 334 15.05 12.66 -4.45
CA LEU A 334 16.11 13.47 -3.86
C LEU A 334 16.26 13.18 -2.36
N ILE A 335 15.13 13.02 -1.64
CA ILE A 335 15.15 12.59 -0.23
C ILE A 335 15.80 11.21 -0.10
N ALA A 336 15.39 10.24 -0.96
CA ALA A 336 15.98 8.91 -0.97
C ALA A 336 17.50 8.98 -1.23
N GLN A 337 17.94 9.83 -2.18
CA GLN A 337 19.37 10.02 -2.45
C GLN A 337 20.10 10.57 -1.23
N ALA A 338 19.53 11.55 -0.52
CA ALA A 338 20.11 12.09 0.68
C ALA A 338 20.26 11.04 1.79
N LEU A 339 19.19 10.27 2.04
CA LEU A 339 19.21 9.21 3.07
C LEU A 339 20.19 8.09 2.70
N TYR A 340 20.29 7.77 1.40
CA TYR A 340 21.35 6.87 0.92
C TYR A 340 22.73 7.43 1.19
N ASP A 341 23.02 8.65 0.76
CA ASP A 341 24.33 9.27 0.96
C ASP A 341 24.74 9.25 2.44
N MET A 342 23.80 9.51 3.36
CA MET A 342 24.01 9.43 4.81
C MET A 342 24.09 7.99 5.37
N GLY A 343 23.87 6.96 4.53
CA GLY A 343 23.89 5.56 4.95
C GLY A 343 22.71 5.14 5.81
N VAL A 344 21.59 5.86 5.72
CA VAL A 344 20.34 5.53 6.42
C VAL A 344 19.60 4.42 5.68
N ILE A 345 19.57 4.46 4.35
CA ILE A 345 18.98 3.42 3.48
C ILE A 345 20.02 2.87 2.50
N GLU A 346 19.66 1.74 1.87
CA GLU A 346 20.43 1.12 0.80
C GLU A 346 19.77 1.33 -0.57
N HIS A 347 20.58 1.25 -1.65
CA HIS A 347 20.08 1.22 -3.03
C HIS A 347 19.60 -0.19 -3.44
N TYR A 348 19.06 -0.30 -4.64
CA TYR A 348 18.71 -1.56 -5.33
C TYR A 348 17.50 -2.33 -4.77
N GLY A 349 16.55 -1.68 -4.07
CA GLY A 349 15.35 -2.35 -3.54
C GLY A 349 15.64 -3.38 -2.44
N ARG A 350 16.79 -3.27 -1.76
CA ARG A 350 17.21 -4.23 -0.72
C ARG A 350 16.58 -3.98 0.65
N GLY A 351 15.78 -2.92 0.83
CA GLY A 351 15.19 -2.54 2.12
C GLY A 351 14.34 -3.67 2.72
N ILE A 352 13.43 -4.26 1.95
CA ILE A 352 12.60 -5.40 2.42
C ILE A 352 13.46 -6.62 2.78
N LYS A 353 14.48 -6.92 1.97
CA LYS A 353 15.41 -8.02 2.27
C LYS A 353 16.16 -7.76 3.56
N ARG A 354 16.69 -6.55 3.76
CA ARG A 354 17.38 -6.15 5.00
C ARG A 354 16.46 -6.27 6.22
N ILE A 355 15.21 -5.82 6.12
CA ILE A 355 14.21 -5.97 7.18
C ILE A 355 14.06 -7.45 7.56
N LYS A 356 13.89 -8.34 6.57
CA LYS A 356 13.78 -9.79 6.81
C LYS A 356 15.04 -10.37 7.47
N GLU A 357 16.23 -10.02 6.98
CA GLU A 357 17.51 -10.47 7.55
C GLU A 357 17.68 -9.99 9.01
N GLU A 358 17.25 -8.79 9.35
CA GLU A 358 17.29 -8.28 10.73
C GLU A 358 16.25 -8.97 11.64
N CYS A 359 15.07 -9.29 11.09
CA CYS A 359 14.08 -10.09 11.80
C CYS A 359 14.61 -11.50 12.11
N ASP A 360 15.21 -12.18 11.12
CA ASP A 360 15.84 -13.49 11.31
C ASP A 360 16.94 -13.45 12.38
N ARG A 361 17.80 -12.42 12.33
CA ARG A 361 18.90 -12.24 13.31
C ARG A 361 18.39 -12.02 14.73
N ASN A 362 17.29 -11.29 14.90
CA ASN A 362 16.71 -10.99 16.22
C ASN A 362 15.71 -12.04 16.69
N GLY A 363 15.28 -12.97 15.82
CA GLY A 363 14.29 -14.01 16.12
C GLY A 363 12.84 -13.49 16.16
N ASN A 364 12.54 -12.45 15.38
CA ASN A 364 11.18 -11.94 15.19
C ASN A 364 10.53 -12.54 13.95
N PRO A 365 9.20 -12.68 13.90
CA PRO A 365 8.49 -12.91 12.64
C PRO A 365 8.68 -11.71 11.71
N TYR A 366 8.54 -11.97 10.40
CA TYR A 366 8.54 -10.87 9.43
C TYR A 366 7.36 -9.93 9.69
N PRO A 367 7.53 -8.62 9.44
CA PRO A 367 6.42 -7.69 9.61
C PRO A 367 5.33 -7.94 8.56
N ASP A 368 4.11 -7.65 8.95
CA ASP A 368 2.96 -7.60 8.04
C ASP A 368 2.97 -6.26 7.30
N TRP A 369 2.98 -6.31 5.96
CA TRP A 369 2.87 -5.13 5.11
C TRP A 369 1.49 -5.08 4.47
N THR A 370 0.86 -3.93 4.51
CA THR A 370 -0.47 -3.72 3.92
C THR A 370 -0.52 -2.40 3.17
N ASP A 371 -0.86 -2.45 1.88
CA ASP A 371 -1.17 -1.28 1.06
C ASP A 371 -2.67 -0.99 1.15
N ARG A 372 -3.04 0.13 1.78
CA ARG A 372 -4.42 0.56 1.99
C ARG A 372 -4.69 1.85 1.21
N PRO A 373 -5.95 2.16 0.89
CA PRO A 373 -6.30 3.44 0.29
C PRO A 373 -5.76 4.61 1.13
N GLY A 374 -4.76 5.34 0.57
CA GLY A 374 -4.16 6.50 1.20
C GLY A 374 -3.00 6.25 2.15
N GLU A 375 -2.70 5.00 2.54
CA GLU A 375 -1.59 4.69 3.47
C GLU A 375 -0.91 3.36 3.18
N PHE A 376 0.36 3.27 3.55
CA PHE A 376 1.12 2.03 3.62
C PHE A 376 1.44 1.70 5.07
N LEU A 377 1.04 0.51 5.53
CA LEU A 377 1.15 0.07 6.91
C LEU A 377 2.15 -1.08 7.05
N THR A 378 3.05 -0.99 8.04
CA THR A 378 4.00 -2.04 8.43
C THR A 378 3.81 -2.36 9.91
N ILE A 379 3.54 -3.63 10.26
CA ILE A 379 3.31 -4.07 11.64
C ILE A 379 4.35 -5.12 12.02
N TYR A 380 5.14 -4.82 13.02
CA TYR A 380 6.08 -5.75 13.65
C TYR A 380 5.43 -6.41 14.85
N LYS A 381 5.66 -7.71 15.04
CA LYS A 381 5.25 -8.47 16.22
C LYS A 381 6.43 -8.74 17.14
N VAL A 382 6.16 -8.86 18.44
CA VAL A 382 7.18 -9.13 19.43
C VAL A 382 7.90 -10.46 19.15
N ARG A 383 9.16 -10.55 19.55
CA ARG A 383 9.98 -11.76 19.43
C ARG A 383 9.31 -12.95 20.13
N GLY A 384 9.30 -14.12 19.47
CA GLY A 384 8.70 -15.35 19.99
C GLY A 384 7.19 -15.48 19.82
N SER A 385 6.50 -14.47 19.27
CA SER A 385 5.14 -14.65 18.80
C SER A 385 5.15 -15.58 17.59
N GLN A 386 4.41 -16.70 17.66
CA GLN A 386 4.24 -17.56 16.48
C GLN A 386 3.49 -16.75 15.42
N GLY A 387 4.05 -16.67 14.23
CA GLY A 387 3.38 -16.05 13.10
C GLY A 387 2.08 -16.79 12.82
N THR A 388 0.95 -16.19 13.14
CA THR A 388 -0.32 -16.61 12.59
C THR A 388 -0.29 -16.21 11.12
N GLU A 389 -0.23 -17.19 10.23
CA GLU A 389 -0.49 -16.97 8.81
C GLU A 389 -1.86 -16.27 8.68
N GLY A 390 -1.82 -15.07 8.11
CA GLY A 390 -2.96 -14.36 7.53
C GLY A 390 -4.11 -14.02 8.47
N CYS A 391 -4.02 -12.92 9.23
CA CYS A 391 -5.21 -12.19 9.66
C CYS A 391 -4.96 -10.69 9.49
N ALA A 392 -5.48 -10.12 8.39
CA ALA A 392 -5.73 -8.71 8.28
C ALA A 392 -6.92 -8.38 9.21
N GLY A 393 -6.63 -7.95 10.43
CA GLY A 393 -7.61 -7.59 11.45
C GLY A 393 -7.67 -6.08 11.62
N GLU A 394 -8.85 -5.55 11.44
CA GLU A 394 -9.27 -4.17 11.51
C GLU A 394 -8.82 -3.44 12.78
N ALA A 395 -8.14 -2.32 12.60
CA ALA A 395 -8.02 -1.32 13.66
C ALA A 395 -9.31 -0.50 13.70
N ALA A 396 -10.15 -0.81 14.67
CA ALA A 396 -11.43 -0.18 14.90
C ALA A 396 -11.28 1.31 15.29
N THR A 397 -11.97 2.15 14.54
CA THR A 397 -12.40 3.47 15.01
C THR A 397 -13.57 3.26 15.98
N GLN A 398 -13.34 3.38 17.26
CA GLN A 398 -14.44 3.44 18.23
C GLN A 398 -14.53 4.82 18.85
N THR A 399 -15.63 5.46 18.56
CA THR A 399 -16.15 6.64 19.27
C THR A 399 -16.80 6.17 20.57
N THR A 400 -16.47 6.87 21.64
CA THR A 400 -16.94 6.77 23.03
C THR A 400 -18.44 6.56 23.22
N GLN A 401 -18.83 5.65 24.10
CA GLN A 401 -19.75 5.97 25.21
C GLN A 401 -19.75 4.86 26.29
N GLY A 402 -19.84 5.32 27.52
CA GLY A 402 -19.44 4.70 28.75
C GLY A 402 -20.39 3.71 29.46
N SER A 403 -19.77 3.21 30.51
CA SER A 403 -20.26 2.75 31.84
C SER A 403 -21.05 1.42 31.94
N THR A 404 -20.62 0.51 32.71
CA THR A 404 -20.79 0.17 34.12
C THR A 404 -20.64 -1.35 34.37
N GLN A 405 -19.95 -1.66 35.44
CA GLN A 405 -19.63 -2.96 36.02
C GLN A 405 -20.81 -3.93 36.19
N THR A 406 -20.56 -5.24 36.11
CA THR A 406 -20.72 -6.11 37.29
C THR A 406 -20.11 -7.51 37.07
N THR A 407 -19.38 -7.95 38.07
CA THR A 407 -18.80 -9.26 38.35
C THR A 407 -19.80 -10.41 38.40
N GLN A 408 -19.45 -11.62 37.93
CA GLN A 408 -19.42 -12.87 38.68
C GLN A 408 -19.12 -14.11 37.80
N SER A 409 -18.08 -14.74 38.11
CA SER A 409 -17.65 -16.12 38.35
C SER A 409 -18.36 -17.32 37.72
N ALA A 410 -17.50 -18.13 37.10
CA ALA A 410 -17.36 -19.58 37.09
C ALA A 410 -18.51 -20.51 36.62
N ALA A 411 -18.21 -21.27 35.55
CA ALA A 411 -18.25 -22.74 35.61
C ALA A 411 -17.66 -23.33 34.31
N GLN A 412 -16.69 -24.23 34.47
CA GLN A 412 -16.12 -25.07 33.43
C GLN A 412 -17.20 -26.03 32.89
N THR A 413 -17.29 -26.15 31.59
CA THR A 413 -17.71 -27.38 30.94
C THR A 413 -16.97 -27.53 29.63
N THR A 414 -16.11 -28.53 29.58
CA THR A 414 -15.42 -29.04 28.38
C THR A 414 -16.42 -29.53 27.35
N GLN A 415 -16.49 -28.86 26.19
CA GLN A 415 -17.02 -29.45 24.98
C GLN A 415 -16.03 -29.24 23.84
N THR A 416 -15.70 -30.33 23.20
CA THR A 416 -14.87 -30.44 21.98
C THR A 416 -15.46 -29.56 20.87
N SER A 417 -14.77 -28.46 20.54
CA SER A 417 -15.15 -27.58 19.45
C SER A 417 -14.53 -28.02 18.13
N ASP A 418 -15.39 -28.18 17.10
CA ASP A 418 -15.02 -28.38 15.70
C ASP A 418 -14.14 -27.20 15.20
N PRO A 419 -13.04 -27.45 14.46
CA PRO A 419 -12.10 -26.39 13.98
C PRO A 419 -12.76 -25.25 13.19
N ARG A 420 -13.93 -25.45 12.62
CA ARG A 420 -14.69 -24.44 11.85
C ARG A 420 -15.26 -23.28 12.68
N HIS A 421 -15.25 -23.41 14.00
CA HIS A 421 -15.75 -22.38 14.92
C HIS A 421 -14.79 -21.20 15.10
N SER A 422 -13.50 -21.36 14.82
CA SER A 422 -12.48 -20.33 14.97
C SER A 422 -12.47 -19.27 13.85
N GLU A 423 -13.26 -19.48 12.78
CA GLU A 423 -13.28 -18.59 11.61
C GLU A 423 -14.52 -17.67 11.55
N MET A 424 -15.46 -17.77 12.49
CA MET A 424 -16.67 -16.95 12.49
C MET A 424 -16.54 -15.67 13.30
N THR A 425 -16.97 -14.55 12.72
CA THR A 425 -17.10 -13.29 13.46
C THR A 425 -18.28 -13.33 14.43
N GLU A 426 -18.28 -12.46 15.44
CA GLU A 426 -19.39 -12.36 16.40
C GLU A 426 -20.75 -12.10 15.72
N ALA A 427 -20.77 -11.28 14.67
CA ALA A 427 -21.95 -11.04 13.85
C ALA A 427 -22.43 -12.30 13.13
N GLN A 428 -21.53 -13.10 12.60
CA GLN A 428 -21.86 -14.38 11.95
C GLN A 428 -22.37 -15.39 12.94
N MET A 429 -21.80 -15.49 14.12
CA MET A 429 -22.31 -16.34 15.21
C MET A 429 -23.74 -15.96 15.63
N LYS A 430 -24.01 -14.66 15.75
CA LYS A 430 -25.35 -14.14 16.04
C LYS A 430 -26.36 -14.44 14.95
N ILE A 431 -25.96 -14.31 13.67
CA ILE A 431 -26.79 -14.68 12.52
C ILE A 431 -27.09 -16.17 12.52
N VAL A 432 -26.08 -17.03 12.73
CA VAL A 432 -26.26 -18.48 12.79
C VAL A 432 -27.17 -18.89 13.95
N ALA A 433 -26.99 -18.31 15.13
CA ALA A 433 -27.86 -18.54 16.29
C ALA A 433 -29.32 -18.15 15.97
N TYR A 434 -29.52 -16.99 15.37
CA TYR A 434 -30.86 -16.51 14.98
C TYR A 434 -31.51 -17.41 13.91
N LEU A 435 -30.75 -17.87 12.92
CA LEU A 435 -31.24 -18.76 11.85
C LEU A 435 -31.57 -20.16 12.35
N LYS A 436 -30.96 -20.63 13.44
CA LYS A 436 -31.37 -21.91 14.07
C LYS A 436 -32.76 -21.84 14.66
N GLU A 437 -33.13 -20.72 15.26
CA GLU A 437 -34.47 -20.52 15.85
C GLU A 437 -35.49 -20.07 14.80
N HIS A 438 -35.05 -19.39 13.75
CA HIS A 438 -35.88 -18.80 12.69
C HIS A 438 -35.37 -19.19 11.27
N PRO A 439 -35.50 -20.45 10.83
CA PRO A 439 -34.97 -20.89 9.56
C PRO A 439 -35.51 -20.16 8.32
N SER A 440 -36.73 -19.64 8.40
CA SER A 440 -37.39 -18.95 7.29
C SER A 440 -37.22 -17.44 7.31
N ALA A 441 -36.35 -16.91 8.20
CA ALA A 441 -36.17 -15.48 8.38
C ALA A 441 -35.67 -14.80 7.10
N SER A 442 -36.27 -13.66 6.77
CA SER A 442 -35.84 -12.75 5.72
C SER A 442 -34.63 -11.87 6.21
N ARG A 443 -33.92 -11.28 5.26
CA ARG A 443 -32.81 -10.37 5.59
C ARG A 443 -33.25 -9.22 6.51
N ARG A 444 -34.46 -8.67 6.27
CA ARG A 444 -35.04 -7.59 7.09
C ARG A 444 -35.33 -8.05 8.51
N GLU A 445 -35.83 -9.24 8.71
CA GLU A 445 -36.08 -9.81 10.03
C GLU A 445 -34.79 -10.06 10.80
N ILE A 446 -33.73 -10.55 10.12
CA ILE A 446 -32.40 -10.71 10.71
C ILE A 446 -31.82 -9.34 11.10
N THR A 447 -31.96 -8.31 10.24
CA THR A 447 -31.49 -6.93 10.52
C THR A 447 -32.28 -6.31 11.68
N GLY A 448 -33.58 -6.55 11.77
CA GLY A 448 -34.45 -6.01 12.84
C GLY A 448 -34.33 -6.74 14.18
N SER A 449 -33.66 -7.89 14.22
CA SER A 449 -33.47 -8.61 15.49
C SER A 449 -32.47 -7.88 16.39
N SER A 450 -32.86 -7.68 17.66
CA SER A 450 -32.09 -6.89 18.65
C SER A 450 -30.71 -7.45 18.99
N GLY A 451 -30.33 -8.62 18.45
CA GLY A 451 -29.07 -9.28 18.74
C GLY A 451 -27.99 -9.15 17.66
N VAL A 452 -28.36 -8.82 16.41
CA VAL A 452 -27.41 -8.86 15.27
C VAL A 452 -26.74 -7.50 15.02
N GLY A 453 -27.47 -6.38 15.14
CA GLY A 453 -26.93 -5.03 15.18
C GLY A 453 -26.19 -4.53 13.93
N ILE A 454 -26.43 -5.11 12.75
CA ILE A 454 -25.79 -4.75 11.48
C ILE A 454 -26.83 -4.36 10.41
N SER A 455 -26.41 -3.56 9.42
CA SER A 455 -27.26 -3.12 8.30
C SER A 455 -27.73 -4.29 7.42
N GLU A 456 -28.77 -4.06 6.61
CA GLU A 456 -29.30 -5.08 5.67
C GLU A 456 -28.23 -5.56 4.66
N ASP A 457 -27.36 -4.64 4.19
CA ASP A 457 -26.21 -4.99 3.36
C ASP A 457 -25.17 -5.80 4.13
N GLY A 458 -24.94 -5.49 5.41
CA GLY A 458 -24.10 -6.27 6.30
C GLY A 458 -24.62 -7.68 6.52
N VAL A 459 -25.95 -7.85 6.69
CA VAL A 459 -26.59 -9.18 6.75
C VAL A 459 -26.41 -9.94 5.44
N LYS A 460 -26.62 -9.27 4.30
CA LYS A 460 -26.43 -9.88 2.97
C LYS A 460 -24.99 -10.40 2.79
N TYR A 461 -24.00 -9.60 3.14
CA TYR A 461 -22.60 -9.99 3.06
C TYR A 461 -22.28 -11.20 3.95
N ASN A 462 -22.71 -11.17 5.21
CA ASN A 462 -22.43 -12.25 6.17
C ASN A 462 -23.16 -13.56 5.80
N LEU A 463 -24.37 -13.51 5.25
CA LEU A 463 -25.07 -14.68 4.76
C LEU A 463 -24.32 -15.32 3.56
N ALA A 464 -23.81 -14.52 2.62
CA ALA A 464 -23.01 -15.01 1.51
C ALA A 464 -21.72 -15.69 2.04
N ARG A 465 -21.03 -15.06 2.98
CA ARG A 465 -19.80 -15.61 3.58
C ARG A 465 -20.06 -16.92 4.35
N LEU A 466 -21.15 -17.03 5.11
CA LEU A 466 -21.54 -18.24 5.81
C LEU A 466 -21.91 -19.40 4.85
N GLN A 467 -22.44 -19.06 3.66
CA GLN A 467 -22.68 -20.05 2.60
C GLN A 467 -21.36 -20.55 1.97
N GLU A 468 -20.41 -19.65 1.71
CA GLU A 468 -19.05 -20.02 1.23
C GLU A 468 -18.33 -20.96 2.20
N LEU A 469 -18.43 -20.67 3.50
CA LEU A 469 -17.89 -21.50 4.59
C LEU A 469 -18.67 -22.80 4.81
N LYS A 470 -19.76 -23.03 4.04
CA LYS A 470 -20.64 -24.20 4.16
C LYS A 470 -21.26 -24.40 5.56
N ILE A 471 -21.39 -23.29 6.31
CA ILE A 471 -22.00 -23.26 7.64
C ILE A 471 -23.52 -23.18 7.52
N ILE A 472 -24.02 -22.44 6.52
CA ILE A 472 -25.44 -22.38 6.20
C ILE A 472 -25.68 -22.71 4.72
N LYS A 473 -26.86 -23.27 4.41
CA LYS A 473 -27.31 -23.56 3.05
C LYS A 473 -28.73 -23.02 2.84
N ARG A 474 -28.97 -22.37 1.71
CA ARG A 474 -30.34 -22.01 1.30
C ARG A 474 -31.01 -23.17 0.67
N VAL A 475 -32.20 -23.52 1.13
CA VAL A 475 -33.04 -24.62 0.59
C VAL A 475 -34.34 -24.04 0.09
N GLY A 476 -34.70 -24.29 -1.18
CA GLY A 476 -35.89 -23.77 -1.83
C GLY A 476 -35.68 -22.48 -2.63
N PRO A 477 -36.74 -21.93 -3.25
CA PRO A 477 -36.66 -20.73 -4.08
C PRO A 477 -36.38 -19.47 -3.26
N ASP A 478 -35.98 -18.37 -3.94
CA ASP A 478 -35.67 -17.09 -3.31
C ASP A 478 -36.83 -16.51 -2.51
N TYR A 479 -38.06 -16.84 -2.85
CA TYR A 479 -39.27 -16.49 -2.13
C TYR A 479 -39.88 -17.78 -1.50
N GLY A 480 -39.91 -17.86 -0.17
CA GLY A 480 -40.46 -18.99 0.58
C GLY A 480 -39.49 -20.13 0.88
N GLY A 481 -38.19 -20.02 0.52
CA GLY A 481 -37.16 -20.97 0.96
C GLY A 481 -36.71 -20.71 2.41
N HIS A 482 -36.00 -21.69 2.99
CA HIS A 482 -35.48 -21.60 4.36
C HIS A 482 -33.93 -21.81 4.41
N TRP A 483 -33.35 -21.45 5.53
CA TRP A 483 -31.91 -21.61 5.80
C TRP A 483 -31.72 -22.90 6.60
N GLU A 484 -30.80 -23.71 6.18
CA GLU A 484 -30.34 -24.90 6.89
C GLU A 484 -28.94 -24.68 7.42
N VAL A 485 -28.76 -24.81 8.75
CA VAL A 485 -27.46 -24.67 9.40
C VAL A 485 -26.78 -26.05 9.36
N GLN A 486 -25.63 -26.14 8.69
CA GLN A 486 -24.91 -27.39 8.49
C GLN A 486 -23.73 -27.48 9.51
N GLY A 487 -23.68 -28.56 10.29
CA GLY A 487 -22.55 -28.92 11.14
C GLY A 487 -22.45 -28.13 12.44
N TYR A 488 -23.58 -28.03 13.15
CA TYR A 488 -23.64 -27.50 14.51
C TYR A 488 -24.24 -28.55 15.47
#